data_ec8670ce8f668f7841b78df87eeadaec
#
_entry.id   ec8670ce8f668f7841b78df87eeadaec
#
_cell.length_a   1.000
_cell.length_b   1.000
_cell.length_c   1.000
_cell.angle_alpha   90.00
_cell.angle_beta   90.00
_cell.angle_gamma   90.00
#
_symmetry.space_group_name_H-M   'P 1'
#
loop_
_entity.id
_entity.type
_entity.pdbx_description
1 polymer ?
#
loop_
_entity_poly.entity_id
_entity_poly.type
_entity_poly.pdbx_seq_one_letter_code
_entity_poly.pdbx_strand_id
1 'polypeptide(L)'
;FSSFNGDISAGLINVTMNSAPTFIVYADVKNGNALEALYKNKQALGLKKGEDILELGKNEYVYKSKGMNVFFGIKDKQMYATNDELLYKNIEKAADKSIKDAPYASEMKGKNVFMAINAEAILELPVVKMLIGFGGEKFRTGSEMLSKVSYLSVSSEGETSEIDLCLKDKDVNALKLIVDFGKQLI
;
A
#
# COMPACT_ATOMS: atom_id res chain seq x y z
N PHE A 1 4.80 -17.97 -7.59
CA PHE A 1 5.84 -17.03 -7.10
C PHE A 1 7.19 -17.16 -7.81
N SER A 2 7.48 -18.28 -8.50
CA SER A 2 8.76 -18.48 -9.21
C SER A 2 9.06 -17.47 -10.34
N SER A 3 8.06 -16.73 -10.81
CA SER A 3 8.18 -15.71 -11.86
C SER A 3 8.64 -14.35 -11.33
N PHE A 4 8.64 -14.13 -10.02
CA PHE A 4 9.07 -12.89 -9.40
C PHE A 4 10.51 -12.97 -8.91
N ASN A 5 11.19 -11.82 -8.88
CA ASN A 5 12.59 -11.71 -8.51
C ASN A 5 12.77 -10.74 -7.35
N GLY A 6 12.26 -11.09 -6.18
CA GLY A 6 12.42 -10.25 -5.02
C GLY A 6 11.09 -9.73 -4.48
N ASP A 7 11.08 -8.49 -4.06
CA ASP A 7 10.03 -7.93 -3.26
C ASP A 7 8.77 -7.61 -4.09
N ILE A 8 7.63 -7.82 -3.46
CA ILE A 8 6.35 -7.31 -3.94
C ILE A 8 5.98 -6.16 -3.01
N SER A 9 5.80 -4.98 -3.57
CA SER A 9 5.39 -3.80 -2.84
C SER A 9 3.95 -3.46 -3.18
N ALA A 10 3.13 -3.20 -2.17
CA ALA A 10 1.76 -2.74 -2.35
C ALA A 10 1.48 -1.54 -1.46
N GLY A 11 0.68 -0.61 -1.96
CA GLY A 11 0.30 0.58 -1.21
C GLY A 11 -1.12 1.02 -1.52
N LEU A 12 -1.76 1.68 -0.54
CA LEU A 12 -2.99 2.43 -0.73
C LEU A 12 -2.64 3.90 -0.94
N ILE A 13 -3.14 4.48 -2.03
CA ILE A 13 -2.80 5.85 -2.42
C ILE A 13 -3.92 6.81 -2.03
N ASN A 14 -5.17 6.37 -2.17
CA ASN A 14 -6.33 7.18 -1.85
C ASN A 14 -7.37 6.33 -1.15
N VAL A 15 -7.86 6.84 -0.02
CA VAL A 15 -8.96 6.24 0.74
C VAL A 15 -10.04 7.28 0.93
N THR A 16 -11.20 7.09 0.31
CA THR A 16 -12.35 7.97 0.43
C THR A 16 -13.56 7.21 0.97
N MET A 17 -14.55 7.93 1.49
CA MET A 17 -15.76 7.29 2.03
C MET A 17 -16.69 6.72 0.96
N ASN A 18 -16.63 7.26 -0.26
CA ASN A 18 -17.63 7.01 -1.30
C ASN A 18 -17.10 6.21 -2.50
N SER A 19 -15.83 5.81 -2.49
CA SER A 19 -15.23 5.01 -3.55
C SER A 19 -14.30 3.93 -2.98
N ALA A 20 -14.08 2.88 -3.74
CA ALA A 20 -13.06 1.90 -3.40
C ALA A 20 -11.69 2.59 -3.26
N PRO A 21 -10.86 2.19 -2.27
CA PRO A 21 -9.54 2.76 -2.13
C PRO A 21 -8.71 2.49 -3.39
N THR A 22 -7.93 3.49 -3.80
CA THR A 22 -6.96 3.33 -4.88
C THR A 22 -5.73 2.60 -4.34
N PHE A 23 -5.36 1.52 -4.99
CA PHE A 23 -4.15 0.77 -4.65
C PHE A 23 -3.14 0.80 -5.79
N ILE A 24 -1.89 0.54 -5.46
CA ILE A 24 -0.82 0.27 -6.41
C ILE A 24 0.00 -0.93 -5.92
N VAL A 25 0.40 -1.77 -6.85
CA VAL A 25 1.28 -2.91 -6.59
C VAL A 25 2.44 -2.86 -7.58
N TYR A 26 3.64 -3.10 -7.07
CA TYR A 26 4.86 -3.27 -7.86
C TYR A 26 5.53 -4.59 -7.50
N ALA A 27 6.11 -5.25 -8.49
CA ALA A 27 6.91 -6.45 -8.27
C ALA A 27 7.99 -6.58 -9.35
N ASP A 28 9.18 -7.01 -8.97
CA ASP A 28 10.22 -7.37 -9.91
C ASP A 28 9.94 -8.74 -10.52
N VAL A 29 10.10 -8.85 -11.84
CA VAL A 29 9.75 -10.04 -12.62
C VAL A 29 10.98 -10.69 -13.23
N LYS A 30 11.20 -11.97 -12.92
CA LYS A 30 12.27 -12.79 -13.55
C LYS A 30 11.92 -13.16 -14.98
N ASN A 31 10.67 -13.54 -15.20
CA ASN A 31 10.20 -14.10 -16.46
C ASN A 31 8.85 -13.48 -16.84
N GLY A 32 8.93 -12.32 -17.50
CA GLY A 32 7.74 -11.61 -18.01
C GLY A 32 6.95 -12.43 -19.02
N ASN A 33 7.60 -13.23 -19.86
CA ASN A 33 6.92 -14.07 -20.85
C ASN A 33 6.03 -15.14 -20.20
N ALA A 34 6.46 -15.70 -19.05
CA ALA A 34 5.65 -16.68 -18.34
C ALA A 34 4.39 -16.06 -17.74
N LEU A 35 4.49 -14.83 -17.22
CA LEU A 35 3.34 -14.08 -16.72
C LEU A 35 2.40 -13.66 -17.86
N GLU A 36 2.95 -13.22 -18.99
CA GLU A 36 2.17 -12.90 -20.19
C GLU A 36 1.40 -14.14 -20.70
N ALA A 37 2.07 -15.31 -20.76
CA ALA A 37 1.41 -16.56 -21.15
C ALA A 37 0.28 -16.95 -20.18
N LEU A 38 0.45 -16.70 -18.87
CA LEU A 38 -0.58 -16.91 -17.87
C LEU A 38 -1.79 -16.00 -18.11
N TYR A 39 -1.56 -14.70 -18.34
CA TYR A 39 -2.65 -13.74 -18.58
C TYR A 39 -3.42 -14.03 -19.88
N LYS A 40 -2.74 -14.53 -20.91
CA LYS A 40 -3.36 -14.98 -22.16
C LYS A 40 -4.15 -16.27 -22.00
N ASN A 41 -3.81 -17.10 -21.02
CA ASN A 41 -4.52 -18.35 -20.72
C ASN A 41 -5.66 -18.11 -19.71
N LYS A 42 -6.76 -17.51 -20.18
CA LYS A 42 -7.92 -17.19 -19.35
C LYS A 42 -8.52 -18.40 -18.62
N GLN A 43 -8.42 -19.60 -19.20
CA GLN A 43 -8.90 -20.84 -18.57
C GLN A 43 -8.11 -21.20 -17.32
N ALA A 44 -6.77 -21.01 -17.36
CA ALA A 44 -5.90 -21.26 -16.21
C ALA A 44 -6.13 -20.29 -15.04
N LEU A 45 -6.71 -19.13 -15.33
CA LEU A 45 -6.98 -18.10 -14.32
C LEU A 45 -8.28 -18.34 -13.54
N GLY A 46 -9.12 -19.28 -13.96
CA GLY A 46 -10.36 -19.61 -13.27
C GLY A 46 -11.34 -18.45 -13.16
N LEU A 47 -11.40 -17.58 -14.17
CA LEU A 47 -12.26 -16.40 -14.19
C LEU A 47 -13.73 -16.78 -14.04
N LYS A 48 -14.44 -16.04 -13.20
CA LYS A 48 -15.88 -16.25 -12.98
C LYS A 48 -16.71 -15.62 -14.09
N LYS A 49 -17.97 -15.98 -14.16
CA LYS A 49 -18.92 -15.37 -15.11
C LYS A 49 -19.01 -13.85 -14.89
N GLY A 50 -18.67 -13.09 -15.94
CA GLY A 50 -18.64 -11.63 -15.91
C GLY A 50 -17.29 -11.03 -15.54
N GLU A 51 -16.25 -11.85 -15.39
CA GLU A 51 -14.86 -11.46 -15.27
C GLU A 51 -14.16 -11.68 -16.61
N ASP A 52 -13.26 -10.78 -16.98
CA ASP A 52 -12.45 -10.90 -18.20
C ASP A 52 -11.11 -10.17 -18.06
N ILE A 53 -10.12 -10.63 -18.83
CA ILE A 53 -8.86 -9.92 -19.02
C ILE A 53 -8.79 -9.50 -20.48
N LEU A 54 -8.62 -8.18 -20.70
CA LEU A 54 -8.50 -7.59 -22.01
C LEU A 54 -7.08 -7.04 -22.17
N GLU A 55 -6.49 -7.27 -23.34
CA GLU A 55 -5.22 -6.65 -23.73
C GLU A 55 -5.46 -5.21 -24.15
N LEU A 56 -4.72 -4.27 -23.57
CA LEU A 56 -4.76 -2.83 -23.90
C LEU A 56 -3.63 -2.46 -24.84
N GLY A 57 -2.51 -3.15 -24.75
CA GLY A 57 -1.30 -2.94 -25.52
C GLY A 57 -0.29 -4.04 -25.28
N LYS A 58 0.92 -3.88 -25.80
CA LYS A 58 1.99 -4.88 -25.58
C LYS A 58 2.34 -4.95 -24.09
N ASN A 59 2.09 -6.11 -23.49
CA ASN A 59 2.29 -6.38 -22.05
C ASN A 59 1.43 -5.50 -21.12
N GLU A 60 0.31 -4.98 -21.61
CA GLU A 60 -0.62 -4.14 -20.86
C GLU A 60 -2.02 -4.75 -20.89
N TYR A 61 -2.65 -4.85 -19.75
CA TYR A 61 -3.90 -5.58 -19.58
C TYR A 61 -4.83 -4.84 -18.62
N VAL A 62 -6.12 -5.13 -18.76
CA VAL A 62 -7.12 -4.79 -17.74
C VAL A 62 -7.91 -6.03 -17.37
N TYR A 63 -7.94 -6.35 -16.08
CA TYR A 63 -8.89 -7.28 -15.50
C TYR A 63 -10.18 -6.53 -15.20
N LYS A 64 -11.29 -7.03 -15.73
CA LYS A 64 -12.63 -6.48 -15.51
C LYS A 64 -13.42 -7.42 -14.64
N SER A 65 -14.03 -6.90 -13.59
CA SER A 65 -15.02 -7.60 -12.78
C SER A 65 -16.19 -6.68 -12.44
N LYS A 66 -17.24 -7.23 -11.83
CA LYS A 66 -18.38 -6.43 -11.38
C LYS A 66 -17.94 -5.44 -10.30
N GLY A 67 -17.85 -4.16 -10.66
CA GLY A 67 -17.57 -3.06 -9.73
C GLY A 67 -16.11 -2.64 -9.60
N MET A 68 -15.15 -3.33 -10.24
CA MET A 68 -13.74 -2.93 -10.20
C MET A 68 -13.01 -3.35 -11.47
N ASN A 69 -12.21 -2.43 -12.00
CA ASN A 69 -11.22 -2.72 -13.03
C ASN A 69 -9.84 -2.69 -12.37
N VAL A 70 -8.96 -3.61 -12.77
CA VAL A 70 -7.54 -3.59 -12.37
C VAL A 70 -6.69 -3.52 -13.61
N PHE A 71 -5.99 -2.43 -13.78
CA PHE A 71 -5.02 -2.20 -14.85
C PHE A 71 -3.67 -2.74 -14.40
N PHE A 72 -3.01 -3.52 -15.22
CA PHE A 72 -1.71 -4.07 -14.90
C PHE A 72 -0.85 -4.25 -16.15
N GLY A 73 0.44 -4.21 -15.96
CA GLY A 73 1.40 -4.33 -17.05
C GLY A 73 2.76 -4.82 -16.58
N ILE A 74 3.59 -5.17 -17.57
CA ILE A 74 4.98 -5.56 -17.37
C ILE A 74 5.85 -4.69 -18.25
N LYS A 75 6.73 -3.89 -17.63
CA LYS A 75 7.69 -3.06 -18.31
C LYS A 75 9.06 -3.16 -17.61
N ASP A 76 10.13 -3.26 -18.38
CA ASP A 76 11.51 -3.25 -17.89
C ASP A 76 11.76 -4.22 -16.71
N LYS A 77 11.15 -5.41 -16.78
CA LYS A 77 11.19 -6.44 -15.74
C LYS A 77 10.42 -6.07 -14.45
N GLN A 78 9.60 -5.04 -14.47
CA GLN A 78 8.70 -4.71 -13.38
C GLN A 78 7.25 -4.95 -13.79
N MET A 79 6.50 -5.60 -12.91
CA MET A 79 5.06 -5.67 -12.99
C MET A 79 4.47 -4.57 -12.11
N TYR A 80 3.44 -3.94 -12.60
CA TYR A 80 2.66 -2.96 -11.84
C TYR A 80 1.17 -3.19 -12.04
N ALA A 81 0.39 -2.92 -11.01
CA ALA A 81 -1.05 -3.03 -11.04
C ALA A 81 -1.71 -1.94 -10.20
N THR A 82 -2.86 -1.43 -10.65
CA THR A 82 -3.67 -0.45 -9.93
C THR A 82 -5.12 -0.52 -10.40
N ASN A 83 -6.06 -0.10 -9.56
CA ASN A 83 -7.47 0.06 -9.93
C ASN A 83 -7.82 1.47 -10.44
N ASP A 84 -6.83 2.34 -10.62
CA ASP A 84 -7.00 3.70 -11.14
C ASP A 84 -6.38 3.81 -12.53
N GLU A 85 -7.23 4.07 -13.54
CA GLU A 85 -6.79 4.17 -14.94
C GLU A 85 -5.87 5.36 -15.20
N LEU A 86 -6.11 6.49 -14.53
CA LEU A 86 -5.29 7.68 -14.69
C LEU A 86 -3.90 7.47 -14.09
N LEU A 87 -3.84 6.87 -12.91
CA LEU A 87 -2.58 6.47 -12.28
C LEU A 87 -1.82 5.48 -13.17
N TYR A 88 -2.50 4.47 -13.72
CA TYR A 88 -1.91 3.51 -14.66
C TYR A 88 -1.24 4.20 -15.85
N LYS A 89 -1.94 5.11 -16.52
CA LYS A 89 -1.43 5.86 -17.67
C LYS A 89 -0.25 6.79 -17.34
N ASN A 90 -0.09 7.15 -16.09
CA ASN A 90 0.95 8.06 -15.62
C ASN A 90 2.03 7.37 -14.76
N ILE A 91 1.99 6.04 -14.65
CA ILE A 91 2.85 5.28 -13.72
C ILE A 91 4.35 5.46 -14.00
N GLU A 92 4.70 5.82 -15.24
CA GLU A 92 6.08 6.06 -15.66
C GLU A 92 6.56 7.49 -15.38
N LYS A 93 5.64 8.39 -15.06
CA LYS A 93 6.02 9.75 -14.70
C LYS A 93 6.64 9.72 -13.32
N ALA A 94 7.81 10.33 -13.19
CA ALA A 94 8.49 10.45 -11.91
C ALA A 94 7.52 11.04 -10.88
N ALA A 95 7.34 10.33 -9.78
CA ALA A 95 6.61 10.87 -8.64
C ALA A 95 7.47 11.94 -7.94
N ASP A 96 6.83 13.01 -7.48
CA ASP A 96 7.50 14.05 -6.68
C ASP A 96 8.11 13.49 -5.38
N LYS A 97 7.59 12.35 -4.92
CA LYS A 97 8.08 11.62 -3.75
C LYS A 97 8.27 10.14 -4.09
N SER A 98 9.42 9.60 -3.73
CA SER A 98 9.74 8.18 -3.88
C SER A 98 9.51 7.44 -2.56
N ILE A 99 9.21 6.15 -2.62
CA ILE A 99 9.20 5.28 -1.43
C ILE A 99 10.57 5.28 -0.72
N LYS A 100 11.65 5.61 -1.45
CA LYS A 100 13.00 5.76 -0.88
C LYS A 100 13.11 6.94 0.09
N ASP A 101 12.20 7.91 -0.02
CA ASP A 101 12.13 9.09 0.84
C ASP A 101 11.23 8.85 2.06
N ALA A 102 10.57 7.69 2.13
CA ALA A 102 9.75 7.33 3.26
C ALA A 102 10.59 7.08 4.51
N PRO A 103 10.11 7.45 5.71
CA PRO A 103 10.87 7.32 6.96
C PRO A 103 11.24 5.87 7.30
N TYR A 104 10.53 4.90 6.73
CA TYR A 104 10.75 3.47 6.90
C TYR A 104 11.54 2.80 5.77
N ALA A 105 12.02 3.56 4.78
CA ALA A 105 12.66 2.99 3.58
C ALA A 105 13.90 2.15 3.87
N SER A 106 14.68 2.51 4.89
CA SER A 106 15.86 1.75 5.30
C SER A 106 15.52 0.41 5.94
N GLU A 107 14.37 0.31 6.61
CA GLU A 107 13.93 -0.89 7.34
C GLU A 107 13.34 -1.98 6.43
N MET A 108 12.94 -1.61 5.22
CA MET A 108 12.42 -2.56 4.23
C MET A 108 13.49 -3.54 3.72
N LYS A 109 14.77 -3.15 3.79
CA LYS A 109 15.86 -3.96 3.21
C LYS A 109 16.05 -5.27 3.96
N GLY A 110 16.09 -6.37 3.20
CA GLY A 110 16.36 -7.70 3.74
C GLY A 110 15.17 -8.38 4.41
N LYS A 111 14.03 -7.71 4.52
CA LYS A 111 12.83 -8.31 5.10
C LYS A 111 12.09 -9.18 4.07
N ASN A 112 11.58 -10.33 4.49
CA ASN A 112 10.74 -11.18 3.65
C ASN A 112 9.35 -10.57 3.43
N VAL A 113 8.83 -9.94 4.48
CA VAL A 113 7.60 -9.15 4.43
C VAL A 113 7.85 -7.85 5.19
N PHE A 114 7.39 -6.76 4.63
CA PHE A 114 7.38 -5.46 5.29
C PHE A 114 6.07 -4.74 4.97
N MET A 115 5.39 -4.28 5.99
CA MET A 115 4.21 -3.42 5.87
C MET A 115 4.42 -2.21 6.76
N ALA A 116 4.07 -1.03 6.26
CA ALA A 116 4.12 0.17 7.06
C ALA A 116 2.87 1.02 6.85
N ILE A 117 2.43 1.66 7.92
CA ILE A 117 1.34 2.62 7.94
C ILE A 117 1.92 3.97 8.35
N ASN A 118 1.95 4.91 7.43
CA ASN A 118 2.41 6.27 7.70
C ASN A 118 1.32 7.03 8.45
N ALA A 119 1.62 7.45 9.68
CA ALA A 119 0.66 8.12 10.55
C ALA A 119 0.26 9.50 10.01
N GLU A 120 1.20 10.25 9.42
CA GLU A 120 0.90 11.54 8.82
C GLU A 120 -0.05 11.40 7.61
N ALA A 121 0.19 10.40 6.77
CA ALA A 121 -0.70 10.12 5.64
C ALA A 121 -2.13 9.77 6.10
N ILE A 122 -2.29 9.05 7.22
CA ILE A 122 -3.61 8.79 7.80
C ILE A 122 -4.28 10.09 8.25
N LEU A 123 -3.55 10.97 8.96
CA LEU A 123 -4.09 12.24 9.45
C LEU A 123 -4.52 13.16 8.31
N GLU A 124 -3.89 13.05 7.14
CA GLU A 124 -4.23 13.82 5.95
C GLU A 124 -5.47 13.30 5.20
N LEU A 125 -5.95 12.08 5.49
CA LEU A 125 -7.14 11.54 4.84
C LEU A 125 -8.37 12.41 5.12
N PRO A 126 -9.16 12.79 4.11
CA PRO A 126 -10.34 13.63 4.28
C PRO A 126 -11.33 13.09 5.32
N VAL A 127 -11.53 11.78 5.35
CA VAL A 127 -12.41 11.11 6.33
C VAL A 127 -11.89 11.26 7.75
N VAL A 128 -10.58 11.17 7.96
CA VAL A 128 -9.95 11.32 9.28
C VAL A 128 -10.05 12.79 9.74
N LYS A 129 -9.76 13.74 8.86
CA LYS A 129 -9.94 15.18 9.15
C LYS A 129 -11.38 15.51 9.54
N MET A 130 -12.35 14.92 8.85
CA MET A 130 -13.76 15.08 9.17
C MET A 130 -14.10 14.49 10.56
N LEU A 131 -13.64 13.27 10.86
CA LEU A 131 -13.83 12.62 12.15
C LEU A 131 -13.20 13.42 13.30
N ILE A 132 -12.00 13.98 13.10
CA ILE A 132 -11.36 14.87 14.08
C ILE A 132 -12.19 16.13 14.30
N GLY A 133 -12.75 16.71 13.24
CA GLY A 133 -13.56 17.94 13.33
C GLY A 133 -14.90 17.73 14.04
N PHE A 134 -15.57 16.60 13.83
CA PHE A 134 -16.91 16.35 14.38
C PHE A 134 -16.95 15.35 15.53
N GLY A 135 -15.89 14.56 15.73
CA GLY A 135 -15.87 13.44 16.66
C GLY A 135 -15.62 13.78 18.14
N GLY A 136 -15.46 15.08 18.47
CA GLY A 136 -15.28 15.54 19.84
C GLY A 136 -13.89 15.30 20.41
N GLU A 137 -13.79 15.38 21.76
CA GLU A 137 -12.50 15.40 22.46
C GLU A 137 -11.67 14.11 22.28
N LYS A 138 -12.32 12.96 22.30
CA LYS A 138 -11.62 11.66 22.13
C LYS A 138 -10.92 11.54 20.78
N PHE A 139 -11.55 12.02 19.70
CA PHE A 139 -10.92 12.02 18.39
C PHE A 139 -9.77 13.02 18.28
N ARG A 140 -9.89 14.19 18.92
CA ARG A 140 -8.77 15.14 19.00
C ARG A 140 -7.59 14.58 19.76
N THR A 141 -7.83 14.01 20.94
CA THR A 141 -6.79 13.34 21.74
C THR A 141 -6.11 12.20 20.94
N GLY A 142 -6.91 11.37 20.22
CA GLY A 142 -6.37 10.35 19.35
C GLY A 142 -5.50 10.89 18.22
N SER A 143 -5.92 11.99 17.58
CA SER A 143 -5.14 12.63 16.52
C SER A 143 -3.85 13.27 17.04
N GLU A 144 -3.87 13.86 18.24
CA GLU A 144 -2.67 14.40 18.90
C GLU A 144 -1.65 13.30 19.20
N MET A 145 -2.10 12.14 19.66
CA MET A 145 -1.21 10.99 19.82
C MET A 145 -0.66 10.52 18.49
N LEU A 146 -1.52 10.32 17.49
CA LEU A 146 -1.12 9.86 16.17
C LEU A 146 -0.15 10.85 15.49
N SER A 147 -0.27 12.14 15.76
CA SER A 147 0.65 13.17 15.25
C SER A 147 2.09 13.02 15.74
N LYS A 148 2.31 12.36 16.88
CA LYS A 148 3.63 12.06 17.45
C LYS A 148 4.25 10.80 16.84
N VAL A 149 3.44 9.97 16.19
CA VAL A 149 3.88 8.75 15.51
C VAL A 149 4.38 9.11 14.11
N SER A 150 5.50 8.54 13.71
CA SER A 150 6.00 8.61 12.33
C SER A 150 5.33 7.51 11.49
N TYR A 151 5.46 6.27 11.93
CA TYR A 151 4.82 5.12 11.30
C TYR A 151 4.69 3.95 12.27
N LEU A 152 3.80 3.03 11.93
CA LEU A 152 3.71 1.69 12.50
C LEU A 152 4.16 0.71 11.42
N SER A 153 5.06 -0.21 11.75
CA SER A 153 5.48 -1.26 10.82
C SER A 153 5.28 -2.67 11.38
N VAL A 154 5.11 -3.61 10.46
CA VAL A 154 5.15 -5.04 10.71
C VAL A 154 6.11 -5.63 9.71
N SER A 155 7.11 -6.34 10.19
CA SER A 155 8.11 -6.96 9.34
C SER A 155 8.34 -8.42 9.71
N SER A 156 8.84 -9.21 8.76
CA SER A 156 9.35 -10.54 9.03
C SER A 156 10.68 -10.78 8.31
N GLU A 157 11.55 -11.52 8.98
CA GLU A 157 12.83 -11.97 8.47
C GLU A 157 13.07 -13.41 8.97
N GLY A 158 13.11 -14.38 8.04
CA GLY A 158 13.15 -15.78 8.39
C GLY A 158 11.91 -16.19 9.22
N GLU A 159 12.13 -16.68 10.43
CA GLU A 159 11.08 -17.10 11.37
C GLU A 159 10.68 -16.01 12.39
N THR A 160 11.36 -14.85 12.34
CA THR A 160 11.11 -13.75 13.28
C THR A 160 10.13 -12.75 12.68
N SER A 161 9.17 -12.29 13.49
CA SER A 161 8.26 -11.20 13.14
C SER A 161 8.36 -10.09 14.18
N GLU A 162 8.36 -8.85 13.74
CA GLU A 162 8.52 -7.66 14.55
C GLU A 162 7.35 -6.70 14.26
N ILE A 163 6.94 -5.98 15.31
CA ILE A 163 5.97 -4.89 15.20
C ILE A 163 6.62 -3.67 15.86
N ASP A 164 6.81 -2.61 15.09
CA ASP A 164 7.48 -1.40 15.54
C ASP A 164 6.54 -0.20 15.49
N LEU A 165 6.50 0.54 16.58
CA LEU A 165 5.89 1.85 16.67
C LEU A 165 6.98 2.91 16.68
N CYS A 166 7.16 3.58 15.57
CA CYS A 166 8.20 4.59 15.40
C CYS A 166 7.66 5.99 15.68
N LEU A 167 8.25 6.68 16.63
CA LEU A 167 7.91 8.05 16.97
C LEU A 167 8.72 9.05 16.17
N LYS A 168 8.16 10.23 15.92
CA LYS A 168 8.87 11.35 15.26
C LYS A 168 10.02 11.87 16.13
N ASP A 169 9.80 11.89 17.43
CA ASP A 169 10.82 12.24 18.43
C ASP A 169 11.36 10.96 19.06
N LYS A 170 12.64 10.69 18.84
CA LYS A 170 13.33 9.48 19.34
C LYS A 170 13.62 9.51 20.84
N ASP A 171 13.56 10.69 21.45
CA ASP A 171 13.78 10.85 22.90
C ASP A 171 12.51 10.55 23.71
N VAL A 172 11.37 10.42 23.03
CA VAL A 172 10.10 10.05 23.69
C VAL A 172 9.99 8.54 23.84
N ASN A 173 9.66 8.12 25.05
CA ASN A 173 9.40 6.70 25.33
C ASN A 173 8.01 6.30 24.80
N ALA A 174 7.97 5.39 23.84
CA ALA A 174 6.74 4.93 23.21
C ALA A 174 5.75 4.30 24.19
N LEU A 175 6.25 3.50 25.15
CA LEU A 175 5.38 2.87 26.17
C LEU A 175 4.73 3.92 27.06
N LYS A 176 5.50 4.94 27.47
CA LYS A 176 4.96 6.06 28.26
C LYS A 176 3.89 6.80 27.48
N LEU A 177 4.11 7.06 26.19
CA LEU A 177 3.12 7.71 25.33
C LEU A 177 1.81 6.92 25.28
N ILE A 178 1.87 5.60 25.08
CA ILE A 178 0.69 4.72 25.04
C ILE A 178 -0.05 4.72 26.38
N VAL A 179 0.67 4.64 27.51
CA VAL A 179 0.06 4.64 28.84
C VAL A 179 -0.60 5.99 29.13
N ASP A 180 0.08 7.10 28.84
CA ASP A 180 -0.46 8.43 29.08
C ASP A 180 -1.71 8.71 28.22
N PHE A 181 -1.72 8.21 26.97
CA PHE A 181 -2.90 8.24 26.11
C PHE A 181 -4.06 7.40 26.67
N GLY A 182 -3.77 6.17 27.11
CA GLY A 182 -4.78 5.32 27.72
C GLY A 182 -5.47 5.97 28.93
N LYS A 183 -4.73 6.71 29.75
CA LYS A 183 -5.29 7.46 30.89
C LYS A 183 -6.21 8.62 30.47
N GLN A 184 -5.99 9.20 29.31
CA GLN A 184 -6.84 10.33 28.80
C GLN A 184 -8.15 9.84 28.16
N LEU A 185 -8.25 8.55 27.83
CA LEU A 185 -9.45 7.97 27.22
C LEU A 185 -10.47 7.43 28.23
N ILE A 186 -10.04 7.22 29.48
CA ILE A 186 -10.85 6.75 30.60
C ILE A 186 -11.51 7.93 31.28
#